data_bc285854f27c25172da12845d0628bcb
#
_entry.id   bc285854f27c25172da12845d0628bcb
#
_cell.length_a   1.000
_cell.length_b   1.000
_cell.length_c   1.000
_cell.angle_alpha   90.00
_cell.angle_beta   90.00
_cell.angle_gamma   90.00
#
_symmetry.space_group_name_H-M   'P 1'
#
loop_
_entity.id
_entity.type
_entity.pdbx_description
1 polymer ?
#
loop_
_entity_poly.entity_id
_entity_poly.type
_entity_poly.pdbx_seq_one_letter_code
_entity_poly.pdbx_strand_id
1 'polypeptide(L)'
;MLPNYSDTGPGAGALFQYALSRFKRMFTMALKATIYKAQLQLTDMDRNVYADHNVIIARHPSETDERMMIRLLAFALNVPADDKQGNLEFAKDLWDVDEPALWHKDYTEQIRQWIDVGQPDDKRLMRAAGRAERVTAYSFSSSTPVWWKAIETKLTRAANLVVWQIEAAESQALAKLAERSMQLQVTVQDGSVWMSTALGSVDITPRRLTASS
;
A
#
# COMPACT_ATOMS: atom_id res chain seq x y z
N MET A 1 -43.39 -53.36 29.09
CA MET A 1 -43.83 -52.52 27.98
C MET A 1 -42.93 -51.28 28.04
N LEU A 2 -41.87 -51.26 27.28
CA LEU A 2 -40.87 -50.16 27.22
C LEU A 2 -41.08 -49.39 25.91
N PRO A 3 -41.06 -48.08 25.86
CA PRO A 3 -41.19 -47.30 24.63
C PRO A 3 -39.83 -47.23 23.90
N ASN A 4 -39.84 -47.57 22.60
CA ASN A 4 -38.74 -47.35 21.69
C ASN A 4 -38.55 -45.85 21.45
N TYR A 5 -37.38 -45.33 21.78
CA TYR A 5 -36.90 -44.04 21.41
C TYR A 5 -35.98 -44.18 20.20
N SER A 6 -36.47 -43.85 19.02
CA SER A 6 -35.68 -43.77 17.81
C SER A 6 -35.27 -42.27 17.63
N ASP A 7 -34.09 -41.93 18.15
CA ASP A 7 -33.46 -40.65 17.89
C ASP A 7 -32.58 -40.75 16.65
N THR A 8 -33.06 -40.26 15.52
CA THR A 8 -32.27 -40.08 14.31
C THR A 8 -31.93 -38.58 14.18
N GLY A 9 -31.00 -38.12 15.00
CA GLY A 9 -30.34 -36.84 14.80
C GLY A 9 -29.47 -36.88 13.54
N PRO A 10 -29.28 -35.76 12.83
CA PRO A 10 -28.46 -35.75 11.62
C PRO A 10 -27.04 -36.17 11.91
N GLY A 11 -26.64 -37.28 11.26
CA GLY A 11 -25.44 -38.04 11.58
C GLY A 11 -24.15 -37.14 11.59
N ALA A 12 -23.28 -37.45 12.54
CA ALA A 12 -21.96 -36.83 12.73
C ALA A 12 -21.13 -36.71 11.42
N GLY A 13 -21.41 -37.56 10.43
CA GLY A 13 -20.81 -37.51 9.10
C GLY A 13 -21.16 -36.28 8.29
N ALA A 14 -22.38 -35.73 8.40
CA ALA A 14 -22.81 -34.56 7.67
C ALA A 14 -22.16 -33.27 8.23
N LEU A 15 -22.02 -33.18 9.54
CA LEU A 15 -21.32 -32.06 10.20
C LEU A 15 -19.82 -32.10 9.91
N PHE A 16 -19.23 -33.30 9.85
CA PHE A 16 -17.81 -33.45 9.52
C PHE A 16 -17.53 -33.14 8.03
N GLN A 17 -18.40 -33.54 7.12
CA GLN A 17 -18.30 -33.15 5.71
C GLN A 17 -18.52 -31.64 5.50
N TYR A 18 -19.44 -31.02 6.25
CA TYR A 18 -19.66 -29.56 6.18
C TYR A 18 -18.45 -28.77 6.73
N ALA A 19 -17.85 -29.23 7.82
CA ALA A 19 -16.63 -28.67 8.37
C ALA A 19 -15.43 -28.87 7.42
N LEU A 20 -15.27 -30.05 6.81
CA LEU A 20 -14.22 -30.28 5.81
C LEU A 20 -14.40 -29.49 4.53
N SER A 21 -15.63 -29.26 4.07
CA SER A 21 -15.91 -28.43 2.89
C SER A 21 -15.61 -26.96 3.15
N ARG A 22 -15.89 -26.48 4.35
CA ARG A 22 -15.55 -25.12 4.79
C ARG A 22 -14.04 -24.93 4.97
N PHE A 23 -13.37 -25.96 5.53
CA PHE A 23 -11.90 -25.97 5.66
C PHE A 23 -11.21 -26.05 4.29
N LYS A 24 -11.71 -26.85 3.35
CA LYS A 24 -11.24 -26.90 1.97
C LYS A 24 -11.46 -25.57 1.22
N ARG A 25 -12.59 -24.89 1.44
CA ARG A 25 -12.85 -23.55 0.87
C ARG A 25 -11.91 -22.49 1.42
N MET A 26 -11.54 -22.54 2.70
CA MET A 26 -10.52 -21.64 3.28
C MET A 26 -9.12 -21.90 2.72
N PHE A 27 -8.78 -23.17 2.39
CA PHE A 27 -7.46 -23.51 1.84
C PHE A 27 -7.35 -23.28 0.33
N THR A 28 -8.46 -23.15 -0.40
CA THR A 28 -8.45 -23.02 -1.87
C THR A 28 -8.33 -21.56 -2.33
N MET A 29 -8.33 -20.58 -1.43
CA MET A 29 -8.22 -19.15 -1.75
C MET A 29 -7.07 -18.43 -1.02
N ALA A 30 -6.01 -19.12 -0.64
CA ALA A 30 -4.74 -18.47 -0.43
C ALA A 30 -4.12 -18.17 -1.80
N LEU A 31 -4.63 -17.13 -2.47
CA LEU A 31 -3.98 -16.55 -3.65
C LEU A 31 -2.54 -16.25 -3.23
N LYS A 32 -1.59 -16.97 -3.82
CA LYS A 32 -0.19 -16.90 -3.43
C LYS A 32 0.39 -15.55 -3.87
N ALA A 33 0.83 -14.74 -2.92
CA ALA A 33 1.54 -13.49 -3.23
C ALA A 33 2.73 -13.76 -4.14
N THR A 34 2.96 -12.82 -5.04
CA THR A 34 4.17 -12.77 -5.84
C THR A 34 5.21 -11.93 -5.12
N ILE A 35 6.35 -12.54 -4.76
CA ILE A 35 7.42 -11.83 -4.05
C ILE A 35 8.34 -11.13 -5.05
N TYR A 36 8.53 -9.83 -4.81
CA TYR A 36 9.50 -8.99 -5.48
C TYR A 36 10.57 -8.55 -4.48
N LYS A 37 11.79 -8.39 -4.96
CA LYS A 37 12.93 -7.88 -4.16
C LYS A 37 13.49 -6.64 -4.84
N ALA A 38 13.72 -5.59 -4.07
CA ALA A 38 14.33 -4.37 -4.57
C ALA A 38 15.50 -3.97 -3.67
N GLN A 39 16.67 -3.79 -4.28
CA GLN A 39 17.77 -3.06 -3.67
C GLN A 39 17.60 -1.60 -4.09
N LEU A 40 17.22 -0.74 -3.15
CA LEU A 40 16.89 0.64 -3.40
C LEU A 40 18.01 1.51 -2.86
N GLN A 41 18.66 2.26 -3.74
CA GLN A 41 19.65 3.30 -3.41
C GLN A 41 18.96 4.65 -3.50
N LEU A 42 18.80 5.33 -2.36
CA LEU A 42 18.11 6.61 -2.27
C LEU A 42 19.12 7.75 -2.10
N THR A 43 18.98 8.74 -2.96
CA THR A 43 19.64 10.05 -2.86
C THR A 43 18.55 11.12 -2.88
N ASP A 44 18.06 11.53 -1.71
CA ASP A 44 17.05 12.57 -1.57
C ASP A 44 17.72 13.86 -1.08
N MET A 45 17.96 14.77 -2.00
CA MET A 45 18.61 16.05 -1.74
C MET A 45 17.67 17.03 -1.05
N ASP A 46 16.37 16.93 -1.28
CA ASP A 46 15.37 17.83 -0.70
C ASP A 46 15.21 17.61 0.81
N ARG A 47 15.31 16.34 1.26
CA ARG A 47 15.20 15.95 2.67
C ARG A 47 16.56 15.64 3.31
N ASN A 48 17.65 15.68 2.53
CA ASN A 48 19.00 15.28 2.94
C ASN A 48 19.05 13.83 3.46
N VAL A 49 18.39 12.89 2.73
CA VAL A 49 18.34 11.47 3.06
C VAL A 49 19.15 10.69 2.04
N TYR A 50 20.17 9.96 2.52
CA TYR A 50 21.04 9.11 1.71
C TYR A 50 21.04 7.73 2.35
N ALA A 51 20.44 6.75 1.70
CA ALA A 51 20.25 5.43 2.31
C ALA A 51 20.11 4.31 1.28
N ASP A 52 20.58 3.12 1.66
CA ASP A 52 20.39 1.88 0.91
C ASP A 52 19.39 0.99 1.65
N HIS A 53 18.39 0.50 0.93
CA HIS A 53 17.36 -0.37 1.48
C HIS A 53 17.23 -1.67 0.70
N ASN A 54 17.15 -2.79 1.40
CA ASN A 54 16.76 -4.07 0.84
C ASN A 54 15.27 -4.31 1.15
N VAL A 55 14.44 -4.17 0.14
CA VAL A 55 12.98 -4.19 0.27
C VAL A 55 12.42 -5.48 -0.30
N ILE A 56 11.51 -6.11 0.45
CA ILE A 56 10.74 -7.28 0.00
C ILE A 56 9.27 -6.88 -0.07
N ILE A 57 8.67 -7.05 -1.25
CA ILE A 57 7.28 -6.68 -1.50
C ILE A 57 6.48 -7.93 -1.86
N ALA A 58 5.42 -8.19 -1.10
CA ALA A 58 4.42 -9.17 -1.46
C ALA A 58 3.35 -8.49 -2.33
N ARG A 59 3.42 -8.71 -3.65
CA ARG A 59 2.41 -8.20 -4.58
C ARG A 59 1.17 -9.08 -4.50
N HIS A 60 0.01 -8.47 -4.25
CA HIS A 60 -1.28 -9.15 -4.29
C HIS A 60 -1.58 -9.64 -5.71
N PRO A 61 -2.23 -10.81 -5.92
CA PRO A 61 -2.54 -11.32 -7.26
C PRO A 61 -3.38 -10.38 -8.13
N SER A 62 -4.22 -9.54 -7.52
CA SER A 62 -5.00 -8.51 -8.23
C SER A 62 -4.28 -7.17 -8.36
N GLU A 63 -3.07 -7.03 -7.80
CA GLU A 63 -2.29 -5.81 -7.89
C GLU A 63 -1.53 -5.74 -9.22
N THR A 64 -1.58 -4.60 -9.89
CA THR A 64 -0.80 -4.34 -11.10
C THR A 64 0.66 -4.03 -10.76
N ASP A 65 1.58 -4.24 -11.72
CA ASP A 65 2.97 -3.83 -11.58
C ASP A 65 3.07 -2.31 -11.39
N GLU A 66 2.21 -1.54 -12.07
CA GLU A 66 2.09 -0.09 -11.91
C GLU A 66 1.85 0.30 -10.44
N ARG A 67 0.83 -0.28 -9.79
CA ARG A 67 0.52 0.03 -8.39
C ARG A 67 1.65 -0.39 -7.44
N MET A 68 2.24 -1.55 -7.67
CA MET A 68 3.38 -2.04 -6.89
C MET A 68 4.56 -1.07 -6.98
N MET A 69 4.88 -0.56 -8.18
CA MET A 69 5.97 0.39 -8.39
C MET A 69 5.66 1.76 -7.74
N ILE A 70 4.39 2.18 -7.71
CA ILE A 70 4.00 3.38 -6.93
C ILE A 70 4.17 3.14 -5.42
N ARG A 71 3.97 1.92 -4.91
CA ARG A 71 4.29 1.60 -3.50
C ARG A 71 5.79 1.73 -3.20
N LEU A 72 6.65 1.31 -4.14
CA LEU A 72 8.11 1.51 -4.04
C LEU A 72 8.49 3.00 -4.08
N LEU A 73 7.88 3.77 -4.99
CA LEU A 73 8.05 5.21 -5.04
C LEU A 73 7.60 5.87 -3.71
N ALA A 74 6.43 5.47 -3.20
CA ALA A 74 5.92 5.96 -1.93
C ALA A 74 6.86 5.59 -0.76
N PHE A 75 7.46 4.40 -0.76
CA PHE A 75 8.50 4.02 0.20
C PHE A 75 9.69 4.99 0.13
N ALA A 76 10.28 5.18 -1.05
CA ALA A 76 11.44 6.06 -1.22
C ALA A 76 11.18 7.50 -0.76
N LEU A 77 9.99 8.04 -1.10
CA LEU A 77 9.61 9.40 -0.75
C LEU A 77 9.25 9.61 0.73
N ASN A 78 9.07 8.54 1.50
CA ASN A 78 8.61 8.65 2.90
C ASN A 78 9.53 7.93 3.90
N VAL A 79 10.55 7.22 3.44
CA VAL A 79 11.52 6.60 4.35
C VAL A 79 12.15 7.68 5.23
N PRO A 80 12.21 7.50 6.56
CA PRO A 80 12.82 8.47 7.46
C PRO A 80 14.33 8.54 7.25
N ALA A 81 14.93 9.66 7.66
CA ALA A 81 16.38 9.86 7.58
C ALA A 81 17.16 8.92 8.51
N ASP A 82 16.53 8.47 9.59
CA ASP A 82 17.07 7.51 10.53
C ASP A 82 15.94 6.66 11.16
N ASP A 83 16.32 5.59 11.83
CA ASP A 83 15.40 4.65 12.49
C ASP A 83 15.07 5.00 13.95
N LYS A 84 15.52 6.15 14.46
CA LYS A 84 15.36 6.54 15.88
C LYS A 84 13.89 6.65 16.31
N GLN A 85 13.00 6.92 15.37
CA GLN A 85 11.57 7.09 15.64
C GLN A 85 10.71 5.94 15.08
N GLY A 86 11.30 4.79 14.80
CA GLY A 86 10.60 3.63 14.24
C GLY A 86 10.89 3.40 12.76
N ASN A 87 10.13 2.50 12.14
CA ASN A 87 10.38 2.02 10.80
C ASN A 87 9.21 2.26 9.85
N LEU A 88 9.53 2.55 8.59
CA LEU A 88 8.56 2.52 7.49
C LEU A 88 8.47 1.09 6.94
N GLU A 89 7.27 0.55 6.89
CA GLU A 89 7.02 -0.83 6.50
C GLU A 89 5.91 -0.94 5.46
N PHE A 90 5.99 -1.94 4.59
CA PHE A 90 4.86 -2.38 3.78
C PHE A 90 3.85 -3.10 4.66
N ALA A 91 2.62 -2.59 4.70
CA ALA A 91 1.52 -3.21 5.43
C ALA A 91 0.79 -4.25 4.56
N LYS A 92 -0.28 -4.84 5.09
CA LYS A 92 -1.04 -5.88 4.36
C LYS A 92 -1.84 -5.34 3.18
N ASP A 93 -2.23 -4.05 3.20
CA ASP A 93 -2.85 -3.36 2.07
C ASP A 93 -4.06 -4.12 1.50
N LEU A 94 -3.96 -4.61 0.25
CA LEU A 94 -5.04 -5.34 -0.42
C LEU A 94 -5.44 -6.66 0.26
N TRP A 95 -4.64 -7.18 1.19
CA TRP A 95 -4.98 -8.35 2.00
C TRP A 95 -5.85 -8.01 3.20
N ASP A 96 -5.79 -6.75 3.67
CA ASP A 96 -6.53 -6.28 4.83
C ASP A 96 -6.98 -4.82 4.59
N VAL A 97 -8.30 -4.65 4.47
CA VAL A 97 -8.90 -3.33 4.19
C VAL A 97 -8.69 -2.29 5.29
N ASP A 98 -8.30 -2.73 6.49
CA ASP A 98 -8.04 -1.85 7.63
C ASP A 98 -6.56 -1.45 7.76
N GLU A 99 -5.70 -1.95 6.87
CA GLU A 99 -4.29 -1.58 6.79
C GLU A 99 -3.98 -0.75 5.54
N PRO A 100 -2.99 0.18 5.58
CA PRO A 100 -2.56 0.96 4.41
C PRO A 100 -1.65 0.18 3.46
N ALA A 101 -1.18 0.83 2.42
CA ALA A 101 -0.12 0.31 1.57
C ALA A 101 1.23 0.29 2.30
N LEU A 102 1.51 1.35 3.08
CA LEU A 102 2.66 1.46 3.97
C LEU A 102 2.26 2.22 5.23
N TRP A 103 2.98 1.99 6.32
CA TRP A 103 2.92 2.82 7.52
C TRP A 103 4.29 3.00 8.16
N HIS A 104 4.47 4.14 8.78
CA HIS A 104 5.57 4.38 9.71
C HIS A 104 4.99 4.27 11.12
N LYS A 105 5.49 3.30 11.89
CA LYS A 105 5.16 3.11 13.28
C LYS A 105 6.38 3.39 14.15
N ASP A 106 6.15 4.03 15.28
CA ASP A 106 7.20 4.17 16.28
C ASP A 106 7.34 2.90 17.14
N TYR A 107 8.31 2.87 18.03
CA TYR A 107 8.57 1.72 18.91
C TYR A 107 7.47 1.45 19.94
N THR A 108 6.47 2.33 20.05
CA THR A 108 5.28 2.14 20.88
C THR A 108 4.06 1.68 20.07
N GLU A 109 4.27 1.31 18.79
CA GLU A 109 3.25 0.93 17.80
C GLU A 109 2.29 2.08 17.41
N GLN A 110 2.60 3.34 17.80
CA GLN A 110 1.83 4.49 17.35
C GLN A 110 2.10 4.75 15.86
N ILE A 111 1.02 4.97 15.10
CA ILE A 111 1.12 5.25 13.67
C ILE A 111 1.51 6.71 13.46
N ARG A 112 2.77 6.95 13.12
CA ARG A 112 3.32 8.25 12.75
C ARG A 112 2.86 8.67 11.36
N GLN A 113 2.84 7.72 10.43
CA GLN A 113 2.40 7.98 9.08
C GLN A 113 1.61 6.80 8.52
N TRP A 114 0.49 7.11 7.90
CA TRP A 114 -0.37 6.21 7.12
C TRP A 114 -0.26 6.58 5.65
N ILE A 115 0.07 5.62 4.78
CA ILE A 115 0.27 5.89 3.35
C ILE A 115 -0.63 4.96 2.54
N ASP A 116 -1.59 5.54 1.82
CA ASP A 116 -2.44 4.82 0.88
C ASP A 116 -1.96 5.03 -0.56
N VAL A 117 -2.14 4.01 -1.40
CA VAL A 117 -1.82 4.03 -2.83
C VAL A 117 -3.06 3.69 -3.64
N GLY A 118 -3.43 4.55 -4.57
CA GLY A 118 -4.63 4.47 -5.38
C GLY A 118 -5.63 5.58 -5.08
N GLN A 119 -6.91 5.28 -5.15
CA GLN A 119 -8.02 6.22 -4.96
C GLN A 119 -8.91 5.77 -3.80
N PRO A 120 -8.45 5.89 -2.55
CA PRO A 120 -9.25 5.57 -1.37
C PRO A 120 -10.47 6.49 -1.25
N ASP A 121 -11.56 6.01 -0.67
CA ASP A 121 -12.73 6.83 -0.42
C ASP A 121 -12.52 7.83 0.73
N ASP A 122 -13.41 8.81 0.82
CA ASP A 122 -13.36 9.86 1.85
C ASP A 122 -13.44 9.28 3.27
N LYS A 123 -14.21 8.21 3.48
CA LYS A 123 -14.37 7.59 4.81
C LYS A 123 -13.07 6.90 5.25
N ARG A 124 -12.38 6.24 4.32
CA ARG A 124 -11.08 5.61 4.59
C ARG A 124 -10.04 6.67 4.98
N LEU A 125 -9.93 7.75 4.21
CA LEU A 125 -9.00 8.84 4.48
C LEU A 125 -9.30 9.55 5.81
N MET A 126 -10.59 9.77 6.14
CA MET A 126 -10.99 10.35 7.43
C MET A 126 -10.66 9.42 8.60
N ARG A 127 -10.86 8.09 8.46
CA ARG A 127 -10.46 7.12 9.49
C ARG A 127 -8.95 7.11 9.69
N ALA A 128 -8.18 7.13 8.59
CA ALA A 128 -6.73 7.21 8.63
C ALA A 128 -6.26 8.49 9.35
N ALA A 129 -6.88 9.64 9.02
CA ALA A 129 -6.57 10.93 9.66
C ALA A 129 -6.80 10.95 11.18
N GLY A 130 -7.76 10.16 11.67
CA GLY A 130 -7.99 9.99 13.11
C GLY A 130 -7.06 8.98 13.79
N ARG A 131 -6.28 8.18 13.05
CA ARG A 131 -5.43 7.10 13.57
C ARG A 131 -3.93 7.38 13.48
N ALA A 132 -3.53 8.29 12.61
CA ALA A 132 -2.13 8.59 12.33
C ALA A 132 -1.83 10.09 12.50
N GLU A 133 -0.58 10.43 12.81
CA GLU A 133 -0.14 11.82 12.88
C GLU A 133 -0.11 12.48 11.51
N ARG A 134 0.23 11.72 10.47
CA ARG A 134 0.23 12.14 9.07
C ARG A 134 -0.43 11.10 8.19
N VAL A 135 -1.22 11.54 7.22
CA VAL A 135 -1.80 10.68 6.19
C VAL A 135 -1.33 11.16 4.83
N THR A 136 -0.84 10.25 4.02
CA THR A 136 -0.43 10.52 2.64
C THR A 136 -1.18 9.59 1.69
N ALA A 137 -1.69 10.10 0.59
CA ALA A 137 -2.27 9.29 -0.47
C ALA A 137 -1.60 9.59 -1.81
N TYR A 138 -1.21 8.54 -2.54
CA TYR A 138 -0.63 8.63 -3.89
C TYR A 138 -1.63 8.10 -4.91
N SER A 139 -2.24 8.99 -5.68
CA SER A 139 -3.11 8.65 -6.81
C SER A 139 -2.34 8.76 -8.12
N PHE A 140 -2.53 7.82 -9.04
CA PHE A 140 -1.73 7.69 -10.27
C PHE A 140 -2.54 7.38 -11.53
N SER A 141 -3.86 7.39 -11.44
CA SER A 141 -4.76 7.12 -12.57
C SER A 141 -5.15 8.40 -13.30
N SER A 142 -5.47 8.31 -14.58
CA SER A 142 -6.07 9.40 -15.36
C SER A 142 -7.40 9.90 -14.78
N SER A 143 -8.08 9.08 -13.97
CA SER A 143 -9.31 9.47 -13.24
C SER A 143 -9.03 10.27 -11.96
N THR A 144 -7.78 10.51 -11.57
CA THR A 144 -7.41 11.24 -10.35
C THR A 144 -8.11 12.59 -10.20
N PRO A 145 -8.21 13.45 -11.23
CA PRO A 145 -8.89 14.75 -11.08
C PRO A 145 -10.39 14.60 -10.76
N VAL A 146 -11.06 13.62 -11.37
CA VAL A 146 -12.48 13.34 -11.12
C VAL A 146 -12.70 12.79 -9.72
N TRP A 147 -11.87 11.81 -9.33
CA TRP A 147 -11.89 11.23 -7.98
C TRP A 147 -11.67 12.30 -6.91
N TRP A 148 -10.61 13.12 -7.06
CA TRP A 148 -10.27 14.15 -6.07
C TRP A 148 -11.38 15.16 -5.92
N LYS A 149 -11.93 15.69 -7.03
CA LYS A 149 -13.05 16.63 -7.01
C LYS A 149 -14.29 16.09 -6.31
N ALA A 150 -14.52 14.79 -6.34
CA ALA A 150 -15.65 14.14 -5.68
C ALA A 150 -15.54 14.03 -4.16
N ILE A 151 -14.30 14.09 -3.62
CA ILE A 151 -14.05 13.85 -2.19
C ILE A 151 -13.39 15.03 -1.46
N GLU A 152 -12.73 15.97 -2.13
CA GLU A 152 -11.94 17.06 -1.51
C GLU A 152 -12.73 17.87 -0.47
N THR A 153 -13.98 18.21 -0.78
CA THR A 153 -14.84 18.98 0.13
C THR A 153 -15.23 18.23 1.40
N LYS A 154 -15.20 16.90 1.37
CA LYS A 154 -15.51 16.06 2.52
C LYS A 154 -14.30 15.87 3.46
N LEU A 155 -13.10 16.22 2.99
CA LEU A 155 -11.83 16.01 3.68
C LEU A 155 -11.26 17.27 4.36
N THR A 156 -12.02 18.36 4.39
CA THR A 156 -11.59 19.65 4.95
C THR A 156 -11.19 19.57 6.44
N ARG A 157 -11.66 18.57 7.17
CA ARG A 157 -11.30 18.33 8.59
C ARG A 157 -10.04 17.49 8.77
N ALA A 158 -9.52 16.87 7.72
CA ALA A 158 -8.30 16.07 7.76
C ALA A 158 -7.07 16.96 7.53
N ALA A 159 -6.75 17.83 8.51
CA ALA A 159 -5.65 18.79 8.40
C ALA A 159 -4.27 18.11 8.24
N ASN A 160 -4.15 16.84 8.64
CA ASN A 160 -2.94 16.04 8.53
C ASN A 160 -2.87 15.19 7.24
N LEU A 161 -3.79 15.40 6.30
CA LEU A 161 -3.83 14.69 5.01
C LEU A 161 -3.08 15.45 3.92
N VAL A 162 -2.21 14.73 3.22
CA VAL A 162 -1.57 15.18 1.98
C VAL A 162 -1.90 14.20 0.86
N VAL A 163 -2.36 14.72 -0.27
CA VAL A 163 -2.67 13.92 -1.45
C VAL A 163 -1.74 14.34 -2.59
N TRP A 164 -1.08 13.35 -3.17
CA TRP A 164 -0.21 13.50 -4.32
C TRP A 164 -0.82 12.83 -5.54
N GLN A 165 -0.69 13.47 -6.68
CA GLN A 165 -0.96 12.89 -7.98
C GLN A 165 0.37 12.57 -8.67
N ILE A 166 0.48 11.35 -9.18
CA ILE A 166 1.47 10.95 -10.18
C ILE A 166 0.74 10.90 -11.52
N GLU A 167 1.29 11.49 -12.54
CA GLU A 167 0.64 11.48 -13.86
C GLU A 167 0.58 10.03 -14.41
N ALA A 168 -0.51 9.71 -15.12
CA ALA A 168 -0.74 8.34 -15.61
C ALA A 168 0.36 7.87 -16.57
N ALA A 169 0.94 8.78 -17.36
CA ALA A 169 2.05 8.45 -18.26
C ALA A 169 3.32 8.07 -17.47
N GLU A 170 3.60 8.78 -16.36
CA GLU A 170 4.74 8.51 -15.47
C GLU A 170 4.58 7.17 -14.76
N SER A 171 3.40 6.90 -14.19
CA SER A 171 3.12 5.64 -13.49
C SER A 171 3.18 4.42 -14.44
N GLN A 172 2.68 4.55 -15.66
CA GLN A 172 2.77 3.51 -16.69
C GLN A 172 4.22 3.31 -17.17
N ALA A 173 5.01 4.36 -17.28
CA ALA A 173 6.43 4.24 -17.59
C ALA A 173 7.18 3.55 -16.44
N LEU A 174 6.87 3.90 -15.19
CA LEU A 174 7.44 3.29 -13.99
C LEU A 174 7.12 1.79 -13.92
N ALA A 175 5.91 1.37 -14.30
CA ALA A 175 5.53 -0.04 -14.35
C ALA A 175 6.43 -0.89 -15.24
N LYS A 176 7.01 -0.32 -16.30
CA LYS A 176 7.92 -1.02 -17.23
C LYS A 176 9.29 -1.34 -16.62
N LEU A 177 9.63 -0.72 -15.49
CA LEU A 177 10.85 -1.00 -14.74
C LEU A 177 10.70 -2.18 -13.78
N ALA A 178 9.51 -2.77 -13.67
CA ALA A 178 9.22 -3.83 -12.71
C ALA A 178 9.87 -5.16 -13.10
N GLU A 179 10.74 -5.69 -12.22
CA GLU A 179 11.34 -7.01 -12.31
C GLU A 179 11.25 -7.73 -10.96
N ARG A 180 11.36 -9.07 -10.97
CA ARG A 180 11.35 -9.88 -9.72
C ARG A 180 12.45 -9.53 -8.75
N SER A 181 13.59 -9.11 -9.26
CA SER A 181 14.73 -8.62 -8.50
C SER A 181 15.20 -7.34 -9.17
N MET A 182 15.04 -6.22 -8.51
CA MET A 182 15.35 -4.89 -9.02
C MET A 182 16.53 -4.28 -8.27
N GLN A 183 17.38 -3.59 -9.01
CA GLN A 183 18.32 -2.60 -8.49
C GLN A 183 17.77 -1.23 -8.86
N LEU A 184 17.22 -0.52 -7.88
CA LEU A 184 16.57 0.78 -8.06
C LEU A 184 17.49 1.88 -7.54
N GLN A 185 17.81 2.83 -8.42
CA GLN A 185 18.39 4.10 -8.02
C GLN A 185 17.30 5.15 -8.02
N VAL A 186 17.13 5.85 -6.91
CA VAL A 186 16.14 6.90 -6.73
C VAL A 186 16.84 8.18 -6.33
N THR A 187 16.72 9.20 -7.17
CA THR A 187 17.22 10.55 -6.89
C THR A 187 16.05 11.50 -6.77
N VAL A 188 16.00 12.27 -5.68
CA VAL A 188 14.99 13.31 -5.44
C VAL A 188 15.68 14.66 -5.38
N GLN A 189 15.24 15.59 -6.21
CA GLN A 189 15.74 16.95 -6.25
C GLN A 189 14.67 17.92 -6.76
N ASP A 190 14.50 19.04 -6.08
CA ASP A 190 13.58 20.12 -6.44
C ASP A 190 12.14 19.62 -6.68
N GLY A 191 11.69 18.65 -5.85
CA GLY A 191 10.37 18.03 -5.94
C GLY A 191 10.19 17.02 -7.07
N SER A 192 11.21 16.80 -7.90
CA SER A 192 11.23 15.78 -8.96
C SER A 192 11.94 14.52 -8.49
N VAL A 193 11.50 13.38 -9.01
CA VAL A 193 12.04 12.05 -8.67
C VAL A 193 12.51 11.36 -9.92
N TRP A 194 13.77 11.00 -9.97
CA TRP A 194 14.31 10.16 -11.01
C TRP A 194 14.50 8.73 -10.49
N MET A 195 13.81 7.78 -11.10
CA MET A 195 13.93 6.36 -10.78
C MET A 195 14.53 5.61 -11.96
N SER A 196 15.58 4.81 -11.72
CA SER A 196 16.22 4.02 -12.76
C SER A 196 16.51 2.58 -12.32
N THR A 197 16.52 1.69 -13.30
CA THR A 197 16.95 0.29 -13.22
C THR A 197 17.82 -0.04 -14.42
N ALA A 198 18.23 -1.30 -14.57
CA ALA A 198 18.89 -1.79 -15.77
C ALA A 198 17.98 -1.70 -17.04
N LEU A 199 16.64 -1.64 -16.87
CA LEU A 199 15.67 -1.55 -17.96
C LEU A 199 15.48 -0.13 -18.49
N GLY A 200 15.89 0.90 -17.74
CA GLY A 200 15.73 2.29 -18.13
C GLY A 200 15.50 3.22 -16.94
N SER A 201 15.01 4.41 -17.24
CA SER A 201 14.74 5.44 -16.24
C SER A 201 13.43 6.16 -16.50
N VAL A 202 12.86 6.72 -15.44
CA VAL A 202 11.61 7.50 -15.47
C VAL A 202 11.78 8.74 -14.59
N ASP A 203 11.42 9.91 -15.13
CA ASP A 203 11.24 11.14 -14.38
C ASP A 203 9.79 11.23 -13.91
N ILE A 204 9.59 11.56 -12.63
CA ILE A 204 8.30 11.66 -11.98
C ILE A 204 8.24 12.99 -11.24
N THR A 205 7.18 13.75 -11.47
CA THR A 205 6.95 15.03 -10.77
C THR A 205 5.64 14.94 -9.98
N PRO A 206 5.67 14.47 -8.72
CA PRO A 206 4.46 14.37 -7.91
C PRO A 206 3.81 15.73 -7.71
N ARG A 207 2.54 15.85 -8.07
CA ARG A 207 1.76 17.08 -7.90
C ARG A 207 0.89 17.00 -6.66
N ARG A 208 1.07 17.95 -5.74
CA ARG A 208 0.22 18.04 -4.54
C ARG A 208 -1.19 18.52 -4.92
N LEU A 209 -2.22 17.81 -4.46
CA LEU A 209 -3.62 18.15 -4.67
C LEU A 209 -4.25 18.90 -3.47
N THR A 210 -3.79 18.58 -2.25
CA THR A 210 -4.22 19.30 -1.04
C THR A 210 -3.57 20.69 -0.99
N ALA A 211 -4.28 21.69 -0.47
CA ALA A 211 -3.71 23.02 -0.24
C ALA A 211 -2.44 22.94 0.63
N SER A 212 -1.48 23.81 0.37
CA SER A 212 -0.35 23.99 1.28
C SER A 212 -0.86 24.68 2.54
N SER A 213 -0.61 24.07 3.70
CA SER A 213 -0.91 24.67 5.01
C SER A 213 0.09 25.78 5.27
#